data_9224a167ada2bf145f830203279173f1
#
_entry.id   9224a167ada2bf145f830203279173f1
#
_cell.length_a   1.000
_cell.length_b   1.000
_cell.length_c   1.000
_cell.angle_alpha   90.00
_cell.angle_beta   90.00
_cell.angle_gamma   90.00
#
_symmetry.space_group_name_H-M   'P 1'
#
loop_
_entity.id
_entity.type
_entity.pdbx_description
1 polymer ?
#
loop_
_entity_poly.entity_id
_entity_poly.type
_entity_poly.pdbx_seq_one_letter_code
_entity_poly.pdbx_strand_id
1 'polypeptide(L)'
;MSLRINSEAPNFAADTTEGAIDFHKWIGDSWAILFSHPKDFTPVCTTELGYMAKLKPEFDKRNAKILALSVDPVEDHKRWVGDIKETQGTAVNYPIIGDPQLKVAKLYDMLPESEGSSSQGRTPVQNATVRSVFVIGPDKKIKATLTYPMSTGRNFDEVLRLLDSVQLTAKHTVATPVNWKQGEDVIIPPSVSDEQAKEKFPKGWKTLKPYLRIVPQPK
;
A
#
# COMPACT_ATOMS: atom_id res chain seq x y z
N MET A 1 -13.89 -9.00 10.54
CA MET A 1 -13.99 -9.75 9.25
C MET A 1 -12.69 -9.51 8.52
N SER A 2 -11.94 -10.56 8.18
CA SER A 2 -10.62 -10.41 7.52
C SER A 2 -10.80 -9.84 6.10
N LEU A 3 -10.05 -8.80 5.75
CA LEU A 3 -10.02 -8.23 4.41
C LEU A 3 -9.23 -9.15 3.46
N ARG A 4 -9.87 -9.64 2.41
CA ARG A 4 -9.28 -10.62 1.48
C ARG A 4 -8.86 -9.94 0.18
N ILE A 5 -7.90 -10.54 -0.52
CA ILE A 5 -7.55 -10.13 -1.89
C ILE A 5 -8.81 -10.18 -2.76
N ASN A 6 -9.02 -9.14 -3.56
CA ASN A 6 -10.19 -8.88 -4.40
C ASN A 6 -11.50 -8.54 -3.66
N SER A 7 -11.53 -8.49 -2.32
CA SER A 7 -12.66 -7.89 -1.63
C SER A 7 -12.65 -6.37 -1.82
N GLU A 8 -13.80 -5.74 -1.74
CA GLU A 8 -13.91 -4.29 -1.70
C GLU A 8 -13.20 -3.74 -0.46
N ALA A 9 -12.34 -2.75 -0.66
CA ALA A 9 -11.73 -1.98 0.42
C ALA A 9 -12.84 -1.14 1.07
N PRO A 10 -13.10 -1.28 2.38
CA PRO A 10 -14.17 -0.55 3.03
C PRO A 10 -14.04 0.97 2.85
N ASN A 11 -15.13 1.64 2.48
CA ASN A 11 -15.15 3.11 2.44
C ASN A 11 -15.23 3.68 3.87
N PHE A 12 -14.65 4.84 4.06
CA PHE A 12 -14.71 5.58 5.32
C PHE A 12 -14.58 7.09 5.09
N ALA A 13 -15.03 7.88 6.05
CA ALA A 13 -14.71 9.29 6.16
C ALA A 13 -13.74 9.49 7.34
N ALA A 14 -12.72 10.31 7.15
CA ALA A 14 -11.71 10.57 8.17
C ALA A 14 -11.11 11.98 8.02
N ASP A 15 -10.66 12.54 9.15
CA ASP A 15 -9.87 13.75 9.17
C ASP A 15 -8.39 13.43 8.95
N THR A 16 -7.73 14.25 8.13
CA THR A 16 -6.31 14.10 7.82
C THR A 16 -5.56 15.41 8.02
N THR A 17 -4.24 15.36 7.92
CA THR A 17 -3.38 16.56 7.92
C THR A 17 -3.68 17.52 6.77
N GLU A 18 -4.36 17.07 5.72
CA GLU A 18 -4.72 17.85 4.52
C GLU A 18 -6.23 18.12 4.42
N GLY A 19 -6.99 17.88 5.51
CA GLY A 19 -8.45 18.06 5.57
C GLY A 19 -9.21 16.74 5.60
N ALA A 20 -10.53 16.84 5.66
CA ALA A 20 -11.41 15.68 5.71
C ALA A 20 -11.50 14.99 4.34
N ILE A 21 -11.53 13.67 4.34
CA ILE A 21 -11.67 12.85 3.13
C ILE A 21 -12.84 11.86 3.25
N ASP A 22 -13.46 11.53 2.12
CA ASP A 22 -14.19 10.29 1.86
C ASP A 22 -13.27 9.41 1.02
N PHE A 23 -12.90 8.26 1.52
CA PHE A 23 -11.79 7.47 0.97
C PHE A 23 -12.00 7.05 -0.48
N HIS A 24 -13.18 6.53 -0.83
CA HIS A 24 -13.45 6.12 -2.22
C HIS A 24 -13.48 7.30 -3.19
N LYS A 25 -14.03 8.45 -2.76
CA LYS A 25 -13.99 9.68 -3.57
C LYS A 25 -12.56 10.21 -3.68
N TRP A 26 -11.81 10.15 -2.60
CA TRP A 26 -10.41 10.59 -2.56
C TRP A 26 -9.51 9.74 -3.48
N ILE A 27 -9.67 8.42 -3.50
CA ILE A 27 -8.97 7.55 -4.45
C ILE A 27 -9.30 7.96 -5.91
N GLY A 28 -10.59 8.17 -6.25
CA GLY A 28 -11.01 8.38 -7.63
C GLY A 28 -10.60 7.20 -8.52
N ASP A 29 -9.99 7.48 -9.67
CA ASP A 29 -9.50 6.46 -10.62
C ASP A 29 -8.02 6.11 -10.41
N SER A 30 -7.46 6.48 -9.24
CA SER A 30 -6.08 6.17 -8.89
C SER A 30 -5.98 4.85 -8.14
N TRP A 31 -4.77 4.31 -8.06
CA TRP A 31 -4.39 3.33 -7.05
C TRP A 31 -4.22 4.02 -5.70
N ALA A 32 -4.28 3.27 -4.62
CA ALA A 32 -3.97 3.79 -3.30
C ALA A 32 -3.08 2.84 -2.50
N ILE A 33 -2.16 3.43 -1.74
CA ILE A 33 -1.37 2.78 -0.70
C ILE A 33 -1.86 3.33 0.63
N LEU A 34 -2.69 2.55 1.33
CA LEU A 34 -3.10 2.85 2.70
C LEU A 34 -2.18 2.10 3.65
N PHE A 35 -1.49 2.82 4.52
CA PHE A 35 -0.60 2.17 5.48
C PHE A 35 -0.74 2.76 6.88
N SER A 36 -0.62 1.90 7.91
CA SER A 36 -0.63 2.31 9.30
C SER A 36 0.78 2.40 9.88
N HIS A 37 0.98 3.26 10.86
CA HIS A 37 2.17 3.29 11.71
C HIS A 37 1.75 3.29 13.18
N PRO A 38 2.51 2.65 14.08
CA PRO A 38 2.11 2.45 15.46
C PRO A 38 1.82 3.72 16.23
N LYS A 39 2.72 4.71 16.15
CA LYS A 39 2.61 5.94 16.94
C LYS A 39 3.52 7.05 16.42
N ASP A 40 3.05 8.29 16.55
CA ASP A 40 3.83 9.49 16.30
C ASP A 40 5.00 9.65 17.29
N PHE A 41 5.97 10.45 16.94
CA PHE A 41 7.16 10.75 17.76
C PHE A 41 7.93 9.50 18.18
N THR A 42 8.03 8.50 17.27
CA THR A 42 8.78 7.26 17.49
C THR A 42 9.85 7.05 16.41
N PRO A 43 10.99 6.43 16.74
CA PRO A 43 12.14 6.36 15.82
C PRO A 43 11.83 5.68 14.50
N VAL A 44 11.28 4.46 14.52
CA VAL A 44 11.00 3.67 13.31
C VAL A 44 9.96 4.37 12.43
N CYS A 45 8.88 4.90 13.01
CA CYS A 45 7.84 5.59 12.25
C CYS A 45 8.38 6.87 11.59
N THR A 46 9.26 7.61 12.28
CA THR A 46 9.93 8.78 11.69
C THR A 46 10.71 8.41 10.43
N THR A 47 11.50 7.33 10.48
CA THR A 47 12.26 6.87 9.29
C THR A 47 11.34 6.41 8.17
N GLU A 48 10.25 5.70 8.49
CA GLU A 48 9.29 5.22 7.50
C GLU A 48 8.57 6.33 6.77
N LEU A 49 8.01 7.31 7.52
CA LEU A 49 7.25 8.40 6.91
C LEU A 49 8.15 9.32 6.06
N GLY A 50 9.37 9.57 6.52
CA GLY A 50 10.35 10.32 5.74
C GLY A 50 10.77 9.59 4.46
N TYR A 51 11.01 8.28 4.53
CA TYR A 51 11.36 7.49 3.34
C TYR A 51 10.19 7.43 2.34
N MET A 52 8.97 7.22 2.81
CA MET A 52 7.78 7.25 1.96
C MET A 52 7.60 8.61 1.27
N ALA A 53 7.90 9.71 1.96
CA ALA A 53 7.86 11.05 1.37
C ALA A 53 8.89 11.20 0.23
N LYS A 54 10.07 10.61 0.35
CA LYS A 54 11.08 10.55 -0.73
C LYS A 54 10.60 9.74 -1.92
N LEU A 55 9.87 8.66 -1.68
CA LEU A 55 9.34 7.78 -2.72
C LEU A 55 8.06 8.32 -3.37
N LYS A 56 7.39 9.32 -2.79
CA LYS A 56 6.11 9.81 -3.32
C LYS A 56 6.13 10.12 -4.82
N PRO A 57 7.15 10.77 -5.40
CA PRO A 57 7.19 10.99 -6.85
C PRO A 57 7.15 9.71 -7.69
N GLU A 58 7.67 8.59 -7.16
CA GLU A 58 7.61 7.30 -7.83
C GLU A 58 6.19 6.69 -7.79
N PHE A 59 5.48 6.88 -6.68
CA PHE A 59 4.06 6.52 -6.59
C PHE A 59 3.19 7.40 -7.49
N ASP A 60 3.45 8.70 -7.55
CA ASP A 60 2.73 9.64 -8.42
C ASP A 60 2.85 9.26 -9.91
N LYS A 61 4.06 8.87 -10.38
CA LYS A 61 4.28 8.37 -11.75
C LYS A 61 3.42 7.13 -12.08
N ARG A 62 3.01 6.39 -11.07
CA ARG A 62 2.17 5.17 -11.17
C ARG A 62 0.69 5.44 -10.92
N ASN A 63 0.29 6.71 -10.89
CA ASN A 63 -1.07 7.12 -10.52
C ASN A 63 -1.52 6.46 -9.20
N ALA A 64 -0.65 6.45 -8.19
CA ALA A 64 -0.90 5.86 -6.89
C ALA A 64 -0.82 6.92 -5.79
N LYS A 65 -1.91 7.10 -5.06
CA LYS A 65 -2.02 8.00 -3.92
C LYS A 65 -1.56 7.31 -2.64
N ILE A 66 -0.91 8.05 -1.77
CA ILE A 66 -0.42 7.57 -0.48
C ILE A 66 -1.29 8.13 0.63
N LEU A 67 -1.69 7.28 1.57
CA LEU A 67 -2.47 7.66 2.75
C LEU A 67 -1.93 6.92 3.97
N ALA A 68 -1.37 7.68 4.91
CA ALA A 68 -0.91 7.12 6.18
C ALA A 68 -2.01 7.17 7.25
N LEU A 69 -1.89 6.36 8.28
CA LEU A 69 -2.79 6.32 9.42
C LEU A 69 -2.06 5.99 10.71
N SER A 70 -2.39 6.68 11.79
CA SER A 70 -2.20 6.19 13.15
C SER A 70 -3.39 6.56 14.04
N VAL A 71 -3.37 6.03 15.25
CA VAL A 71 -4.40 6.32 16.26
C VAL A 71 -4.17 7.66 16.98
N ASP A 72 -3.09 8.37 16.66
CA ASP A 72 -2.82 9.70 17.18
C ASP A 72 -3.77 10.74 16.56
N PRO A 73 -4.05 11.86 17.24
CA PRO A 73 -4.86 12.96 16.69
C PRO A 73 -4.13 13.66 15.53
N VAL A 74 -4.88 14.23 14.58
CA VAL A 74 -4.35 15.02 13.44
C VAL A 74 -3.39 16.12 13.90
N GLU A 75 -3.66 16.77 15.02
CA GLU A 75 -2.81 17.86 15.55
C GLU A 75 -1.42 17.34 15.99
N ASP A 76 -1.31 16.09 16.42
CA ASP A 76 -0.03 15.47 16.73
C ASP A 76 0.76 15.21 15.45
N HIS A 77 0.11 14.68 14.41
CA HIS A 77 0.72 14.53 13.09
C HIS A 77 1.29 15.84 12.55
N LYS A 78 0.51 16.93 12.61
CA LYS A 78 0.95 18.25 12.15
C LYS A 78 2.19 18.77 12.88
N ARG A 79 2.29 18.51 14.18
CA ARG A 79 3.48 18.87 14.97
C ARG A 79 4.67 18.00 14.60
N TRP A 80 4.45 16.71 14.39
CA TRP A 80 5.51 15.74 14.14
C TRP A 80 6.13 15.84 12.74
N VAL A 81 5.40 16.33 11.74
CA VAL A 81 5.92 16.53 10.37
C VAL A 81 7.18 17.43 10.36
N GLY A 82 7.31 18.36 11.30
CA GLY A 82 8.51 19.19 11.50
C GLY A 82 9.75 18.35 11.83
N ASP A 83 9.62 17.45 12.81
CA ASP A 83 10.72 16.57 13.24
C ASP A 83 11.13 15.59 12.14
N ILE A 84 10.13 15.07 11.38
CA ILE A 84 10.40 14.20 10.23
C ILE A 84 11.24 14.97 9.18
N LYS A 85 10.86 16.20 8.86
CA LYS A 85 11.62 17.03 7.90
C LYS A 85 13.05 17.27 8.38
N GLU A 86 13.22 17.61 9.65
CA GLU A 86 14.54 17.90 10.23
C GLU A 86 15.44 16.64 10.18
N THR A 87 14.92 15.49 10.60
CA THR A 87 15.71 14.26 10.76
C THR A 87 15.88 13.47 9.46
N GLN A 88 14.89 13.49 8.55
CA GLN A 88 14.91 12.72 7.30
C GLN A 88 15.23 13.56 6.05
N GLY A 89 15.32 14.88 6.20
CA GLY A 89 15.63 15.80 5.10
C GLY A 89 14.50 15.95 4.05
N THR A 90 13.30 15.43 4.34
CA THR A 90 12.13 15.50 3.43
C THR A 90 10.87 15.73 4.24
N ALA A 91 10.09 16.75 3.87
CA ALA A 91 8.78 16.97 4.47
C ALA A 91 7.79 15.89 4.02
N VAL A 92 6.91 15.45 4.93
CA VAL A 92 5.78 14.61 4.55
C VAL A 92 4.90 15.38 3.56
N ASN A 93 4.56 14.75 2.46
CA ASN A 93 3.90 15.34 1.30
C ASN A 93 2.68 14.51 0.84
N TYR A 94 2.06 13.84 1.79
CA TYR A 94 0.85 13.05 1.64
C TYR A 94 0.03 13.13 2.94
N PRO A 95 -1.31 12.92 2.88
CA PRO A 95 -2.16 13.01 4.06
C PRO A 95 -1.90 11.89 5.08
N ILE A 96 -2.04 12.25 6.36
CA ILE A 96 -2.01 11.31 7.49
C ILE A 96 -3.35 11.38 8.19
N ILE A 97 -4.04 10.24 8.33
CA ILE A 97 -5.30 10.11 9.08
C ILE A 97 -5.00 10.08 10.57
N GLY A 98 -5.70 10.92 11.34
CA GLY A 98 -5.81 10.77 12.78
C GLY A 98 -7.04 9.92 13.13
N ASP A 99 -6.79 8.77 13.77
CA ASP A 99 -7.86 7.82 14.13
C ASP A 99 -7.93 7.53 15.65
N PRO A 100 -8.09 8.56 16.52
CA PRO A 100 -8.11 8.35 17.96
C PRO A 100 -9.30 7.51 18.45
N GLN A 101 -10.31 7.34 17.62
CA GLN A 101 -11.50 6.52 17.91
C GLN A 101 -11.39 5.10 17.37
N LEU A 102 -10.27 4.73 16.73
CA LEU A 102 -10.01 3.42 16.15
C LEU A 102 -11.02 3.00 15.07
N LYS A 103 -11.66 3.94 14.39
CA LYS A 103 -12.68 3.64 13.39
C LYS A 103 -12.08 2.95 12.17
N VAL A 104 -11.07 3.55 11.59
CA VAL A 104 -10.40 3.04 10.39
C VAL A 104 -9.48 1.89 10.75
N ALA A 105 -8.75 1.98 11.86
CA ALA A 105 -7.86 0.92 12.35
C ALA A 105 -8.58 -0.40 12.56
N LYS A 106 -9.80 -0.37 13.13
CA LYS A 106 -10.65 -1.58 13.28
C LYS A 106 -11.22 -2.06 11.95
N LEU A 107 -11.69 -1.12 11.12
CA LEU A 107 -12.29 -1.44 9.83
C LEU A 107 -11.31 -2.20 8.92
N TYR A 108 -10.02 -1.85 9.02
CA TYR A 108 -8.93 -2.45 8.24
C TYR A 108 -8.10 -3.48 9.01
N ASP A 109 -8.54 -3.90 10.19
CA ASP A 109 -7.88 -4.93 11.01
C ASP A 109 -6.39 -4.62 11.26
N MET A 110 -6.11 -3.37 11.65
CA MET A 110 -4.75 -2.86 11.84
C MET A 110 -4.26 -2.96 13.29
N LEU A 111 -5.09 -3.44 14.21
CA LEU A 111 -4.73 -3.58 15.62
C LEU A 111 -4.17 -4.97 15.90
N PRO A 112 -3.19 -5.13 16.82
CA PRO A 112 -2.72 -6.44 17.23
C PRO A 112 -3.79 -7.16 18.10
N GLU A 113 -3.72 -8.47 18.16
CA GLU A 113 -4.66 -9.31 18.94
C GLU A 113 -4.73 -8.92 20.42
N SER A 114 -3.61 -8.45 20.98
CA SER A 114 -3.53 -7.99 22.39
C SER A 114 -4.27 -6.67 22.64
N GLU A 115 -4.64 -5.93 21.59
CA GLU A 115 -5.27 -4.63 21.74
C GLU A 115 -6.79 -4.75 21.71
N GLY A 116 -7.43 -4.09 22.68
CA GLY A 116 -8.87 -4.16 22.83
C GLY A 116 -9.65 -3.49 21.69
N SER A 117 -10.90 -3.83 21.59
CA SER A 117 -11.83 -3.30 20.59
C SER A 117 -12.34 -1.87 20.91
N SER A 118 -11.90 -1.24 22.00
CA SER A 118 -12.33 0.10 22.44
C SER A 118 -11.15 0.99 22.77
N SER A 119 -11.21 2.25 22.34
CA SER A 119 -10.28 3.31 22.72
C SER A 119 -10.60 3.92 24.09
N GLN A 120 -11.78 3.61 24.66
CA GLN A 120 -12.24 4.22 25.90
C GLN A 120 -11.31 3.89 27.07
N GLY A 121 -10.78 4.93 27.73
CA GLY A 121 -9.86 4.78 28.85
C GLY A 121 -8.44 4.31 28.49
N ARG A 122 -8.09 4.24 27.19
CA ARG A 122 -6.78 3.82 26.69
C ARG A 122 -6.03 4.97 26.03
N THR A 123 -4.73 4.92 26.12
CA THR A 123 -3.84 5.89 25.44
C THR A 123 -3.51 5.42 24.03
N PRO A 124 -3.03 6.30 23.13
CA PRO A 124 -2.53 5.89 21.81
C PRO A 124 -1.45 4.80 21.88
N VAL A 125 -0.60 4.80 22.92
CA VAL A 125 0.40 3.74 23.14
C VAL A 125 -0.23 2.37 23.31
N GLN A 126 -1.36 2.31 24.02
CA GLN A 126 -2.08 1.06 24.31
C GLN A 126 -2.92 0.58 23.13
N ASN A 127 -3.20 1.45 22.15
CA ASN A 127 -3.98 1.16 20.96
C ASN A 127 -3.16 1.24 19.67
N ALA A 128 -1.82 1.28 19.77
CA ALA A 128 -0.95 1.40 18.60
C ALA A 128 -1.26 0.35 17.55
N THR A 129 -1.34 0.76 16.28
CA THR A 129 -1.53 -0.15 15.15
C THR A 129 -0.28 -0.96 14.88
N VAL A 130 -0.43 -2.14 14.28
CA VAL A 130 0.68 -2.81 13.59
C VAL A 130 1.03 -2.05 12.31
N ARG A 131 2.10 -2.44 11.62
CA ARG A 131 2.54 -1.79 10.37
C ARG A 131 1.91 -2.47 9.16
N SER A 132 0.63 -2.20 8.93
CA SER A 132 -0.09 -2.73 7.77
C SER A 132 0.12 -1.87 6.53
N VAL A 133 0.05 -2.49 5.36
CA VAL A 133 0.01 -1.85 4.04
C VAL A 133 -1.09 -2.52 3.23
N PHE A 134 -1.96 -1.72 2.63
CA PHE A 134 -2.97 -2.17 1.68
C PHE A 134 -2.71 -1.50 0.33
N VAL A 135 -2.51 -2.31 -0.71
CA VAL A 135 -2.51 -1.85 -2.10
C VAL A 135 -3.91 -2.01 -2.64
N ILE A 136 -4.54 -0.89 -3.02
CA ILE A 136 -5.94 -0.83 -3.44
C ILE A 136 -5.99 -0.33 -4.88
N GLY A 137 -6.72 -1.05 -5.73
CA GLY A 137 -6.88 -0.69 -7.13
C GLY A 137 -7.92 0.40 -7.38
N PRO A 138 -7.99 0.96 -8.62
CA PRO A 138 -9.01 1.92 -9.02
C PRO A 138 -10.43 1.39 -8.88
N ASP A 139 -10.60 0.07 -8.97
CA ASP A 139 -11.85 -0.66 -8.75
C ASP A 139 -12.25 -0.77 -7.26
N LYS A 140 -11.52 -0.07 -6.37
CA LYS A 140 -11.71 -0.09 -4.91
C LYS A 140 -11.51 -1.47 -4.28
N LYS A 141 -10.80 -2.38 -4.97
CA LYS A 141 -10.53 -3.72 -4.43
C LYS A 141 -9.11 -3.83 -3.88
N ILE A 142 -8.98 -4.58 -2.81
CA ILE A 142 -7.66 -4.91 -2.23
C ILE A 142 -6.91 -5.83 -3.18
N LYS A 143 -5.72 -5.43 -3.60
CA LYS A 143 -4.85 -6.16 -4.52
C LYS A 143 -3.70 -6.87 -3.82
N ALA A 144 -3.21 -6.29 -2.73
CA ALA A 144 -2.17 -6.90 -1.90
C ALA A 144 -2.25 -6.33 -0.48
N THR A 145 -1.76 -7.10 0.48
CA THR A 145 -1.60 -6.68 1.87
C THR A 145 -0.26 -7.17 2.41
N LEU A 146 0.39 -6.32 3.23
CA LEU A 146 1.58 -6.68 4.00
C LEU A 146 1.34 -6.25 5.44
N THR A 147 1.80 -7.05 6.40
CA THR A 147 1.70 -6.71 7.82
C THR A 147 3.01 -7.05 8.51
N TYR A 148 3.55 -6.06 9.20
CA TYR A 148 4.79 -6.14 9.96
C TYR A 148 4.52 -5.90 11.45
N PRO A 149 5.29 -6.52 12.36
CA PRO A 149 5.20 -6.18 13.77
C PRO A 149 5.69 -4.75 14.01
N MET A 150 5.26 -4.16 15.12
CA MET A 150 5.59 -2.76 15.46
C MET A 150 7.09 -2.48 15.49
N SER A 151 7.91 -3.49 15.87
CA SER A 151 9.37 -3.38 16.00
C SER A 151 10.14 -3.39 14.68
N THR A 152 9.48 -3.71 13.56
CA THR A 152 10.15 -3.95 12.27
C THR A 152 9.76 -2.91 11.25
N GLY A 153 10.70 -2.05 10.84
CA GLY A 153 10.50 -1.11 9.74
C GLY A 153 10.26 -1.83 8.41
N ARG A 154 9.38 -1.27 7.59
CA ARG A 154 8.98 -1.86 6.30
C ARG A 154 9.98 -1.57 5.20
N ASN A 155 9.98 -2.44 4.19
CA ASN A 155 10.67 -2.19 2.93
C ASN A 155 9.69 -1.54 1.94
N PHE A 156 9.71 -0.22 1.80
CA PHE A 156 8.84 0.49 0.87
C PHE A 156 9.26 0.37 -0.61
N ASP A 157 10.50 -0.02 -0.90
CA ASP A 157 10.90 -0.39 -2.27
C ASP A 157 10.17 -1.66 -2.71
N GLU A 158 9.94 -2.61 -1.77
CA GLU A 158 9.11 -3.78 -2.03
C GLU A 158 7.63 -3.41 -2.23
N VAL A 159 7.11 -2.42 -1.49
CA VAL A 159 5.75 -1.92 -1.72
C VAL A 159 5.62 -1.33 -3.13
N LEU A 160 6.63 -0.59 -3.59
CA LEU A 160 6.68 -0.03 -4.93
C LEU A 160 6.79 -1.12 -6.00
N ARG A 161 7.68 -2.11 -5.80
CA ARG A 161 7.81 -3.28 -6.67
C ARG A 161 6.51 -4.08 -6.78
N LEU A 162 5.82 -4.28 -5.65
CA LEU A 162 4.52 -4.97 -5.59
C LEU A 162 3.45 -4.19 -6.35
N LEU A 163 3.41 -2.85 -6.20
CA LEU A 163 2.51 -1.99 -6.96
C LEU A 163 2.75 -2.15 -8.47
N ASP A 164 4.02 -2.10 -8.92
CA ASP A 164 4.38 -2.33 -10.33
C ASP A 164 3.87 -3.68 -10.83
N SER A 165 4.04 -4.72 -10.04
CA SER A 165 3.60 -6.08 -10.37
C SER A 165 2.08 -6.17 -10.52
N VAL A 166 1.32 -5.64 -9.55
CA VAL A 166 -0.16 -5.73 -9.61
C VAL A 166 -0.75 -4.81 -10.68
N GLN A 167 -0.11 -3.68 -11.00
CA GLN A 167 -0.52 -2.82 -12.11
C GLN A 167 -0.28 -3.51 -13.46
N LEU A 168 0.89 -4.12 -13.64
CA LEU A 168 1.22 -4.85 -14.87
C LEU A 168 0.26 -6.01 -15.10
N THR A 169 -0.01 -6.82 -14.07
CA THR A 169 -0.90 -7.98 -14.17
C THR A 169 -2.38 -7.59 -14.31
N ALA A 170 -2.77 -6.41 -13.82
CA ALA A 170 -4.11 -5.86 -14.05
C ALA A 170 -4.31 -5.37 -15.49
N LYS A 171 -3.24 -4.82 -16.11
CA LYS A 171 -3.28 -4.29 -17.47
C LYS A 171 -3.09 -5.38 -18.53
N HIS A 172 -2.25 -6.35 -18.23
CA HIS A 172 -1.86 -7.41 -19.15
C HIS A 172 -2.15 -8.78 -18.53
N THR A 173 -2.52 -9.74 -19.38
CA THR A 173 -2.73 -11.13 -18.95
C THR A 173 -1.38 -11.85 -18.83
N VAL A 174 -0.59 -11.44 -17.84
CA VAL A 174 0.73 -12.02 -17.52
C VAL A 174 0.84 -12.25 -16.01
N ALA A 175 1.85 -12.99 -15.60
CA ALA A 175 2.23 -13.15 -14.20
C ALA A 175 3.70 -12.74 -14.02
N THR A 176 4.04 -12.12 -12.90
CA THR A 176 5.41 -11.78 -12.55
C THR A 176 6.08 -12.94 -11.83
N PRO A 177 7.30 -13.36 -12.22
CA PRO A 177 8.03 -14.41 -11.51
C PRO A 177 8.53 -13.95 -10.12
N VAL A 178 9.13 -14.88 -9.38
CA VAL A 178 9.77 -14.58 -8.09
C VAL A 178 10.82 -13.45 -8.25
N ASN A 179 10.84 -12.52 -7.30
CA ASN A 179 11.77 -11.37 -7.27
C ASN A 179 11.76 -10.46 -8.50
N TRP A 180 10.75 -10.57 -9.34
CA TRP A 180 10.61 -9.76 -10.55
C TRP A 180 10.71 -8.26 -10.25
N LYS A 181 11.40 -7.55 -11.11
CA LYS A 181 11.50 -6.09 -11.12
C LYS A 181 10.98 -5.53 -12.43
N GLN A 182 10.54 -4.29 -12.40
CA GLN A 182 10.08 -3.54 -13.57
C GLN A 182 11.11 -3.63 -14.72
N GLY A 183 10.66 -4.07 -15.89
CA GLY A 183 11.47 -4.24 -17.08
C GLY A 183 11.99 -5.67 -17.32
N GLU A 184 11.89 -6.54 -16.33
CA GLU A 184 12.27 -7.94 -16.48
C GLU A 184 11.18 -8.78 -17.18
N ASP A 185 11.57 -9.95 -17.68
CA ASP A 185 10.67 -10.88 -18.34
C ASP A 185 9.54 -11.36 -17.41
N VAL A 186 8.40 -11.66 -18.01
CA VAL A 186 7.19 -12.12 -17.31
C VAL A 186 6.74 -13.48 -17.83
N ILE A 187 5.77 -14.08 -17.15
CA ILE A 187 5.24 -15.40 -17.46
C ILE A 187 3.89 -15.24 -18.17
N ILE A 188 3.70 -15.99 -19.26
CA ILE A 188 2.37 -16.20 -19.87
C ILE A 188 1.66 -17.28 -19.04
N PRO A 189 0.55 -16.96 -18.33
CA PRO A 189 -0.13 -17.94 -17.47
C PRO A 189 -0.76 -19.06 -18.32
N PRO A 190 -0.92 -20.27 -17.75
CA PRO A 190 -1.52 -21.41 -18.46
C PRO A 190 -2.95 -21.18 -18.96
N SER A 191 -3.66 -20.21 -18.39
CA SER A 191 -5.02 -19.81 -18.82
C SER A 191 -5.04 -19.11 -20.19
N VAL A 192 -3.90 -18.69 -20.71
CA VAL A 192 -3.74 -18.10 -22.06
C VAL A 192 -3.33 -19.21 -23.01
N SER A 193 -4.18 -19.53 -24.02
CA SER A 193 -3.84 -20.53 -25.04
C SER A 193 -2.69 -20.05 -25.94
N ASP A 194 -2.08 -20.96 -26.73
CA ASP A 194 -1.01 -20.58 -27.64
C ASP A 194 -1.52 -19.68 -28.79
N GLU A 195 -2.77 -19.83 -29.20
CA GLU A 195 -3.43 -18.94 -30.16
C GLU A 195 -3.57 -17.53 -29.62
N GLN A 196 -4.09 -17.41 -28.39
CA GLN A 196 -4.21 -16.12 -27.69
C GLN A 196 -2.84 -15.48 -27.42
N ALA A 197 -1.85 -16.31 -27.09
CA ALA A 197 -0.49 -15.84 -26.85
C ALA A 197 0.15 -15.28 -28.14
N LYS A 198 -0.09 -15.88 -29.31
CA LYS A 198 0.39 -15.37 -30.60
C LYS A 198 -0.17 -13.99 -30.93
N GLU A 199 -1.45 -13.75 -30.62
CA GLU A 199 -2.07 -12.45 -30.81
C GLU A 199 -1.50 -11.39 -29.86
N LYS A 200 -1.34 -11.74 -28.56
CA LYS A 200 -0.87 -10.83 -27.53
C LYS A 200 0.64 -10.56 -27.62
N PHE A 201 1.41 -11.55 -28.03
CA PHE A 201 2.87 -11.52 -28.07
C PHE A 201 3.39 -11.91 -29.47
N PRO A 202 3.16 -11.08 -30.49
CA PRO A 202 3.47 -11.42 -31.90
C PRO A 202 4.97 -11.60 -32.16
N LYS A 203 5.83 -11.13 -31.25
CA LYS A 203 7.29 -11.36 -31.33
C LYS A 203 7.71 -12.74 -30.78
N GLY A 204 6.73 -13.54 -30.34
CA GLY A 204 6.96 -14.84 -29.74
C GLY A 204 7.37 -14.81 -28.27
N TRP A 205 7.61 -15.98 -27.75
CA TRP A 205 8.01 -16.21 -26.35
C TRP A 205 8.96 -17.41 -26.26
N LYS A 206 9.61 -17.58 -25.12
CA LYS A 206 10.45 -18.75 -24.82
C LYS A 206 9.65 -19.76 -24.00
N THR A 207 9.52 -20.97 -24.50
CA THR A 207 8.91 -22.11 -23.80
C THR A 207 9.99 -22.93 -23.11
N LEU A 208 10.04 -22.91 -21.79
CA LEU A 208 10.93 -23.78 -21.00
C LEU A 208 10.25 -25.11 -20.67
N LYS A 209 8.96 -25.06 -20.40
CA LYS A 209 8.05 -26.20 -20.20
C LYS A 209 6.67 -25.82 -20.75
N PRO A 210 5.77 -26.76 -21.02
CA PRO A 210 4.41 -26.44 -21.49
C PRO A 210 3.66 -25.47 -20.57
N TYR A 211 3.93 -25.51 -19.26
CA TYR A 211 3.37 -24.62 -18.24
C TYR A 211 4.24 -23.41 -17.90
N LEU A 212 5.43 -23.27 -18.48
CA LEU A 212 6.39 -22.20 -18.20
C LEU A 212 6.85 -21.53 -19.49
N ARG A 213 6.09 -20.51 -19.89
CA ARG A 213 6.32 -19.69 -21.07
C ARG A 213 6.73 -18.29 -20.63
N ILE A 214 7.88 -17.83 -21.07
CA ILE A 214 8.50 -16.56 -20.66
C ILE A 214 8.48 -15.59 -21.84
N VAL A 215 8.09 -14.35 -21.60
CA VAL A 215 8.00 -13.29 -22.59
C VAL A 215 8.55 -11.98 -22.02
N PRO A 216 9.19 -11.13 -22.83
CA PRO A 216 9.54 -9.78 -22.41
C PRO A 216 8.32 -9.02 -21.87
N GLN A 217 8.54 -8.20 -20.85
CA GLN A 217 7.47 -7.38 -20.25
C GLN A 217 6.74 -6.59 -21.34
N PRO A 218 5.40 -6.70 -21.45
CA PRO A 218 4.61 -5.86 -22.35
C PRO A 218 4.64 -4.39 -21.90
N LYS A 219 4.51 -3.47 -22.85
CA LYS A 219 4.51 -2.01 -22.60
C LYS A 219 3.12 -1.48 -22.25
#